data_4b5dc4c53a61cc499747ba6cbc64789d
#
_entry.id   4b5dc4c53a61cc499747ba6cbc64789d
#
_cell.length_a   1.000
_cell.length_b   1.000
_cell.length_c   1.000
_cell.angle_alpha   90.00
_cell.angle_beta   90.00
_cell.angle_gamma   90.00
#
_symmetry.space_group_name_H-M   'P 1'
#
loop_
_entity.id
_entity.type
_entity.pdbx_description
1 polymer ?
#
loop_
_entity_poly.entity_id
_entity_poly.type
_entity_poly.pdbx_seq_one_letter_code
_entity_poly.pdbx_strand_id
1 'polypeptide(L)'
;LNKSLPSQLKLFNFAKKEISLSGLYQISDLARVSEIASNKTDKININLSFYLDNDKTPCIDGIISLDIVLICQRCLEELNISLKVRFNLAFVRNEKQGEELDSNYEIYVTEEDELATHDLISDEILLSIPMVPTHEYDCIKEINQYEKVGGKSKSPFAILKKLK
;
A
#
# COMPACT_ATOMS: atom_id res chain seq x y z
N LEU A 1 -15.74 17.52 -13.37
CA LEU A 1 -16.79 16.79 -12.64
C LEU A 1 -16.12 15.76 -11.76
N ASN A 2 -15.91 16.08 -10.46
CA ASN A 2 -15.49 15.10 -9.47
C ASN A 2 -16.62 14.07 -9.31
N LYS A 3 -16.54 12.96 -10.02
CA LYS A 3 -17.41 11.82 -9.74
C LYS A 3 -16.87 11.14 -8.49
N SER A 4 -17.68 11.09 -7.43
CA SER A 4 -17.40 10.19 -6.32
C SER A 4 -17.39 8.76 -6.84
N LEU A 5 -16.41 7.96 -6.44
CA LEU A 5 -16.40 6.54 -6.75
C LEU A 5 -17.60 5.85 -6.08
N PRO A 6 -18.19 4.81 -6.67
CA PRO A 6 -19.22 4.03 -6.01
C PRO A 6 -18.66 3.36 -4.76
N SER A 7 -19.47 3.18 -3.72
CA SER A 7 -19.06 2.51 -2.48
C SER A 7 -18.74 1.02 -2.69
N GLN A 8 -19.39 0.40 -3.69
CA GLN A 8 -19.20 -1.00 -4.07
C GLN A 8 -18.85 -1.11 -5.54
N LEU A 9 -17.85 -1.91 -5.84
CA LEU A 9 -17.40 -2.24 -7.19
C LEU A 9 -18.07 -3.55 -7.62
N LYS A 10 -18.91 -3.50 -8.63
CA LYS A 10 -19.57 -4.69 -9.21
C LYS A 10 -18.63 -5.34 -10.24
N LEU A 11 -17.73 -6.20 -9.75
CA LEU A 11 -16.57 -6.68 -10.48
C LEU A 11 -16.90 -7.19 -11.89
N PHE A 12 -17.73 -8.24 -11.98
CA PHE A 12 -18.08 -8.84 -13.27
C PHE A 12 -18.89 -7.88 -14.16
N ASN A 13 -19.83 -7.13 -13.57
CA ASN A 13 -20.67 -6.20 -14.34
C ASN A 13 -19.84 -5.05 -14.94
N PHE A 14 -18.92 -4.49 -14.15
CA PHE A 14 -18.05 -3.42 -14.60
C PHE A 14 -17.04 -3.92 -15.62
N ALA A 15 -16.45 -5.10 -15.43
CA ALA A 15 -15.53 -5.72 -16.37
C ALA A 15 -16.20 -6.03 -17.71
N LYS A 16 -17.42 -6.61 -17.70
CA LYS A 16 -18.20 -6.89 -18.91
C LYS A 16 -18.53 -5.65 -19.73
N LYS A 17 -18.67 -4.49 -19.06
CA LYS A 17 -18.99 -3.21 -19.70
C LYS A 17 -17.76 -2.35 -19.97
N GLU A 18 -16.56 -2.83 -19.64
CA GLU A 18 -15.28 -2.11 -19.78
C GLU A 18 -15.35 -0.71 -19.15
N ILE A 19 -15.87 -0.63 -17.93
CA ILE A 19 -16.08 0.63 -17.23
C ILE A 19 -14.73 1.17 -16.74
N SER A 20 -14.51 2.47 -16.96
CA SER A 20 -13.42 3.21 -16.32
C SER A 20 -13.99 4.20 -15.30
N LEU A 21 -13.45 4.17 -14.10
CA LEU A 21 -13.81 5.04 -12.97
C LEU A 21 -12.62 5.93 -12.61
N SER A 22 -12.89 7.20 -12.36
CA SER A 22 -11.91 8.15 -11.84
C SER A 22 -12.53 8.92 -10.70
N GLY A 23 -11.81 9.07 -9.60
CA GLY A 23 -12.33 9.76 -8.43
C GLY A 23 -11.22 10.31 -7.53
N LEU A 24 -11.67 11.06 -6.53
CA LEU A 24 -10.83 11.66 -5.50
C LEU A 24 -11.37 11.24 -4.14
N TYR A 25 -10.47 10.73 -3.29
CA TYR A 25 -10.69 10.58 -1.85
C TYR A 25 -9.78 11.51 -1.09
N GLN A 26 -10.09 11.73 0.18
CA GLN A 26 -9.16 12.27 1.16
C GLN A 26 -8.56 11.11 1.96
N ILE A 27 -7.38 11.30 2.54
CA ILE A 27 -6.78 10.28 3.43
C ILE A 27 -7.73 9.96 4.59
N SER A 28 -8.47 10.95 5.09
CA SER A 28 -9.48 10.77 6.15
C SER A 28 -10.64 9.85 5.76
N ASP A 29 -10.92 9.68 4.47
CA ASP A 29 -11.98 8.79 4.00
C ASP A 29 -11.60 7.31 4.11
N LEU A 30 -10.29 7.02 4.23
CA LEU A 30 -9.73 5.68 4.35
C LEU A 30 -9.23 5.45 5.78
N ALA A 31 -10.05 4.86 6.65
CA ALA A 31 -9.77 4.72 8.08
C ALA A 31 -8.40 4.11 8.36
N ARG A 32 -8.06 2.98 7.73
CA ARG A 32 -6.79 2.25 7.92
C ARG A 32 -5.56 3.07 7.46
N VAL A 33 -5.66 3.80 6.36
CA VAL A 33 -4.58 4.68 5.88
C VAL A 33 -4.46 5.91 6.79
N SER A 34 -5.60 6.47 7.23
CA SER A 34 -5.64 7.62 8.13
C SER A 34 -5.02 7.35 9.50
N GLU A 35 -5.00 6.10 9.98
CA GLU A 35 -4.37 5.73 11.26
C GLU A 35 -2.85 5.91 11.24
N ILE A 36 -2.21 5.70 10.10
CA ILE A 36 -0.76 5.76 9.96
C ILE A 36 -0.25 7.08 9.36
N ALA A 37 -1.12 7.85 8.71
CA ALA A 37 -0.79 9.13 8.11
C ALA A 37 -0.87 10.28 9.11
N SER A 38 0.11 11.19 9.09
CA SER A 38 0.07 12.45 9.85
C SER A 38 -0.80 13.50 9.15
N ASN A 39 -0.79 13.54 7.80
CA ASN A 39 -1.66 14.38 6.99
C ASN A 39 -2.97 13.65 6.68
N LYS A 40 -4.11 14.30 6.90
CA LYS A 40 -5.43 13.65 6.74
C LYS A 40 -6.29 14.24 5.63
N THR A 41 -5.96 15.44 5.19
CA THR A 41 -6.75 16.22 4.21
C THR A 41 -6.23 16.12 2.78
N ASP A 42 -5.09 15.47 2.57
CA ASP A 42 -4.49 15.36 1.25
C ASP A 42 -5.29 14.41 0.35
N LYS A 43 -5.27 14.72 -0.93
CA LYS A 43 -6.09 14.06 -1.93
C LYS A 43 -5.43 12.80 -2.45
N ILE A 44 -6.24 11.78 -2.61
CA ILE A 44 -5.89 10.53 -3.27
C ILE A 44 -6.56 10.53 -4.64
N ASN A 45 -5.76 10.52 -5.70
CA ASN A 45 -6.26 10.39 -7.07
C ASN A 45 -6.34 8.93 -7.43
N ILE A 46 -7.50 8.48 -7.89
CA ILE A 46 -7.80 7.07 -8.17
C ILE A 46 -8.33 6.94 -9.58
N ASN A 47 -7.75 6.04 -10.36
CA ASN A 47 -8.22 5.63 -11.67
C ASN A 47 -8.27 4.11 -11.72
N LEU A 48 -9.43 3.56 -12.05
CA LEU A 48 -9.68 2.12 -12.16
C LEU A 48 -10.27 1.83 -13.55
N SER A 49 -9.71 0.86 -14.25
CA SER A 49 -10.20 0.36 -15.53
C SER A 49 -10.55 -1.11 -15.39
N PHE A 50 -11.82 -1.42 -15.61
CA PHE A 50 -12.34 -2.78 -15.52
C PHE A 50 -12.39 -3.42 -16.91
N TYR A 51 -11.98 -4.66 -17.02
CA TYR A 51 -12.04 -5.43 -18.26
C TYR A 51 -12.15 -6.93 -17.97
N LEU A 52 -12.47 -7.70 -19.00
CA LEU A 52 -12.38 -9.15 -18.99
C LEU A 52 -11.11 -9.56 -19.73
N ASP A 53 -10.34 -10.48 -19.14
CA ASP A 53 -9.21 -11.09 -19.83
C ASP A 53 -9.68 -12.08 -20.93
N ASN A 54 -8.73 -12.78 -21.57
CA ASN A 54 -9.01 -13.75 -22.63
C ASN A 54 -9.89 -14.92 -22.14
N ASP A 55 -9.79 -15.29 -20.87
CA ASP A 55 -10.53 -16.37 -20.22
C ASP A 55 -11.84 -15.88 -19.57
N LYS A 56 -12.21 -14.62 -19.83
CA LYS A 56 -13.37 -13.93 -19.27
C LYS A 56 -13.30 -13.73 -17.76
N THR A 57 -12.12 -13.73 -17.18
CA THR A 57 -11.89 -13.38 -15.79
C THR A 57 -12.03 -11.87 -15.60
N PRO A 58 -12.81 -11.40 -14.62
CA PRO A 58 -12.90 -9.96 -14.36
C PRO A 58 -11.57 -9.44 -13.80
N CYS A 59 -11.08 -8.35 -14.39
CA CYS A 59 -9.81 -7.72 -14.02
C CYS A 59 -9.99 -6.22 -13.77
N ILE A 60 -9.11 -5.68 -12.95
CA ILE A 60 -8.96 -4.24 -12.69
C ILE A 60 -7.51 -3.85 -12.94
N ASP A 61 -7.29 -2.87 -13.82
CA ASP A 61 -6.04 -2.09 -13.88
C ASP A 61 -6.24 -0.80 -13.11
N GLY A 62 -5.46 -0.61 -12.05
CA GLY A 62 -5.59 0.50 -11.13
C GLY A 62 -4.35 1.38 -11.04
N ILE A 63 -4.58 2.70 -10.94
CA ILE A 63 -3.53 3.69 -10.64
C ILE A 63 -4.02 4.56 -9.49
N ILE A 64 -3.26 4.59 -8.39
CA ILE A 64 -3.50 5.46 -7.25
C ILE A 64 -2.31 6.39 -7.10
N SER A 65 -2.55 7.68 -6.87
CA SER A 65 -1.48 8.67 -6.63
C SER A 65 -1.86 9.54 -5.44
N LEU A 66 -0.94 9.64 -4.48
CA LEU A 66 -1.12 10.45 -3.27
C LEU A 66 0.22 10.90 -2.70
N ASP A 67 0.19 11.98 -1.94
CA ASP A 67 1.25 12.39 -1.05
C ASP A 67 0.84 12.05 0.38
N ILE A 68 1.67 11.31 1.10
CA ILE A 68 1.41 10.85 2.46
C ILE A 68 2.57 11.24 3.37
N VAL A 69 2.24 11.72 4.57
CA VAL A 69 3.21 12.04 5.60
C VAL A 69 3.20 10.91 6.63
N LEU A 70 4.31 10.23 6.76
CA LEU A 70 4.53 9.15 7.72
C LEU A 70 5.54 9.58 8.78
N ILE A 71 5.75 8.73 9.78
CA ILE A 71 6.82 8.93 10.77
C ILE A 71 8.03 8.09 10.37
N CYS A 72 9.16 8.76 10.19
CA CYS A 72 10.44 8.09 9.95
C CYS A 72 10.79 7.17 11.12
N GLN A 73 11.02 5.88 10.84
CA GLN A 73 11.31 4.89 11.88
C GLN A 73 12.75 4.98 12.43
N ARG A 74 13.54 5.92 11.92
CA ARG A 74 14.92 6.13 12.36
C ARG A 74 15.08 7.36 13.26
N CYS A 75 14.52 8.51 12.86
CA CYS A 75 14.63 9.77 13.63
C CYS A 75 13.31 10.19 14.31
N LEU A 76 12.20 9.51 14.04
CA LEU A 76 10.86 9.79 14.56
C LEU A 76 10.29 11.16 14.15
N GLU A 77 10.84 11.77 13.11
CA GLU A 77 10.32 12.99 12.51
C GLU A 77 9.42 12.69 11.29
N GLU A 78 8.71 13.69 10.82
CA GLU A 78 7.84 13.56 9.66
C GLU A 78 8.63 13.25 8.39
N LEU A 79 8.08 12.32 7.60
CA LEU A 79 8.62 11.86 6.33
C LEU A 79 7.55 11.99 5.25
N ASN A 80 7.77 12.87 4.28
CA ASN A 80 6.89 13.03 3.13
C ASN A 80 7.22 11.98 2.06
N ILE A 81 6.22 11.23 1.62
CA ILE A 81 6.35 10.21 0.57
C ILE A 81 5.31 10.47 -0.51
N SER A 82 5.75 10.59 -1.76
CA SER A 82 4.86 10.60 -2.93
C SER A 82 4.72 9.17 -3.46
N LEU A 83 3.52 8.61 -3.35
CA LEU A 83 3.21 7.26 -3.80
C LEU A 83 2.50 7.29 -5.15
N LYS A 84 2.94 6.44 -6.05
CA LYS A 84 2.24 6.10 -7.29
C LYS A 84 2.13 4.59 -7.40
N VAL A 85 0.99 4.10 -6.95
CA VAL A 85 0.66 2.67 -6.92
C VAL A 85 0.07 2.27 -8.26
N ARG A 86 0.53 1.17 -8.81
CA ARG A 86 -0.05 0.51 -9.98
C ARG A 86 -0.26 -0.93 -9.65
N PHE A 87 -1.45 -1.43 -9.93
CA PHE A 87 -1.81 -2.82 -9.69
C PHE A 87 -2.69 -3.34 -10.82
N ASN A 88 -2.62 -4.64 -11.04
CA ASN A 88 -3.44 -5.33 -12.00
C ASN A 88 -4.00 -6.60 -11.35
N LEU A 89 -5.24 -6.52 -10.88
CA LEU A 89 -5.90 -7.59 -10.13
C LEU A 89 -6.80 -8.42 -11.04
N ALA A 90 -6.69 -9.74 -10.92
CA ALA A 90 -7.63 -10.69 -11.50
C ALA A 90 -8.46 -11.34 -10.40
N PHE A 91 -9.79 -11.29 -10.52
CA PHE A 91 -10.72 -11.83 -9.53
C PHE A 91 -11.13 -13.24 -9.88
N VAL A 92 -10.77 -14.19 -9.02
CA VAL A 92 -11.03 -15.61 -9.22
C VAL A 92 -11.83 -16.19 -8.06
N ARG A 93 -12.53 -17.30 -8.30
CA ARG A 93 -13.35 -17.98 -7.29
C ARG A 93 -12.55 -18.92 -6.40
N ASN A 94 -11.42 -19.39 -6.86
CA ASN A 94 -10.53 -20.28 -6.13
C ASN A 94 -9.08 -20.16 -6.63
N GLU A 95 -8.13 -20.62 -5.83
CA GLU A 95 -6.70 -20.56 -6.12
C GLU A 95 -6.30 -21.27 -7.41
N LYS A 96 -6.97 -22.39 -7.76
CA LYS A 96 -6.67 -23.14 -8.99
C LYS A 96 -6.92 -22.32 -10.25
N GLN A 97 -7.97 -21.50 -10.26
CA GLN A 97 -8.21 -20.58 -11.37
C GLN A 97 -7.11 -19.52 -11.47
N GLY A 98 -6.57 -19.10 -10.32
CA GLY A 98 -5.46 -18.15 -10.28
C GLY A 98 -4.15 -18.73 -10.84
N GLU A 99 -3.87 -20.01 -10.57
CA GLU A 99 -2.66 -20.70 -11.08
C GLU A 99 -2.65 -20.84 -12.61
N GLU A 100 -3.80 -20.82 -13.26
CA GLU A 100 -3.95 -20.93 -14.71
C GLU A 100 -3.81 -19.59 -15.44
N LEU A 101 -3.84 -18.45 -14.69
CA LEU A 101 -3.73 -17.11 -15.26
C LEU A 101 -2.28 -16.72 -15.51
N ASP A 102 -2.08 -15.74 -16.39
CA ASP A 102 -0.78 -15.16 -16.68
C ASP A 102 -0.17 -14.54 -15.40
N SER A 103 1.13 -14.71 -15.19
CA SER A 103 1.88 -14.17 -14.05
C SER A 103 1.88 -12.64 -13.94
N ASN A 104 1.30 -11.94 -14.91
CA ASN A 104 1.16 -10.49 -14.90
C ASN A 104 0.04 -9.98 -13.98
N TYR A 105 -0.81 -10.88 -13.48
CA TYR A 105 -1.92 -10.55 -12.60
C TYR A 105 -1.59 -10.84 -11.14
N GLU A 106 -1.99 -9.95 -10.26
CA GLU A 106 -2.14 -10.24 -8.85
C GLU A 106 -3.49 -10.92 -8.63
N ILE A 107 -3.49 -12.09 -8.00
CA ILE A 107 -4.68 -12.91 -7.88
C ILE A 107 -5.46 -12.51 -6.63
N TYR A 108 -6.71 -12.11 -6.82
CA TYR A 108 -7.64 -11.84 -5.73
C TYR A 108 -8.73 -12.93 -5.68
N VAL A 109 -8.66 -13.79 -4.67
CA VAL A 109 -9.64 -14.86 -4.50
C VAL A 109 -10.86 -14.33 -3.76
N THR A 110 -12.04 -14.38 -4.38
CA THR A 110 -13.30 -13.96 -3.78
C THR A 110 -14.49 -14.72 -4.33
N GLU A 111 -15.43 -15.07 -3.46
CA GLU A 111 -16.72 -15.62 -3.86
C GLU A 111 -17.76 -14.51 -4.15
N GLU A 112 -17.48 -13.28 -3.73
CA GLU A 112 -18.37 -12.13 -3.87
C GLU A 112 -18.22 -11.47 -5.23
N ASP A 113 -19.36 -10.98 -5.78
CA ASP A 113 -19.37 -10.21 -7.03
C ASP A 113 -19.18 -8.71 -6.80
N GLU A 114 -19.20 -8.27 -5.55
CA GLU A 114 -19.06 -6.88 -5.13
C GLU A 114 -17.88 -6.74 -4.16
N LEU A 115 -17.09 -5.69 -4.33
CA LEU A 115 -15.95 -5.36 -3.48
C LEU A 115 -16.09 -3.93 -2.98
N ALA A 116 -15.88 -3.70 -1.69
CA ALA A 116 -15.90 -2.36 -1.12
C ALA A 116 -14.72 -1.55 -1.67
N THR A 117 -15.04 -0.40 -2.27
CA THR A 117 -14.03 0.47 -2.92
C THR A 117 -13.00 0.96 -1.92
N HIS A 118 -13.43 1.34 -0.70
CA HIS A 118 -12.51 1.80 0.35
C HIS A 118 -11.52 0.73 0.79
N ASP A 119 -11.96 -0.53 0.85
CA ASP A 119 -11.09 -1.63 1.27
C ASP A 119 -10.03 -1.90 0.22
N LEU A 120 -10.42 -2.01 -1.06
CA LEU A 120 -9.48 -2.18 -2.16
C LEU A 120 -8.42 -1.07 -2.18
N ILE A 121 -8.85 0.19 -2.16
CA ILE A 121 -7.92 1.33 -2.22
C ILE A 121 -7.02 1.40 -0.99
N SER A 122 -7.55 1.07 0.20
CA SER A 122 -6.75 1.03 1.43
C SER A 122 -5.69 -0.06 1.37
N ASP A 123 -6.05 -1.25 0.90
CA ASP A 123 -5.13 -2.38 0.79
C ASP A 123 -3.97 -2.07 -0.18
N GLU A 124 -4.27 -1.54 -1.35
CA GLU A 124 -3.26 -1.19 -2.35
C GLU A 124 -2.30 -0.10 -1.85
N ILE A 125 -2.81 0.92 -1.15
CA ILE A 125 -1.97 1.96 -0.55
C ILE A 125 -1.08 1.35 0.55
N LEU A 126 -1.65 0.56 1.46
CA LEU A 126 -0.91 -0.02 2.59
C LEU A 126 0.18 -0.98 2.13
N LEU A 127 -0.08 -1.79 1.10
CA LEU A 127 0.91 -2.69 0.50
C LEU A 127 2.07 -1.94 -0.17
N SER A 128 1.82 -0.71 -0.63
CA SER A 128 2.84 0.12 -1.30
C SER A 128 3.69 0.94 -0.36
N ILE A 129 3.29 1.08 0.90
CA ILE A 129 4.07 1.78 1.92
C ILE A 129 5.24 0.91 2.37
N PRO A 130 6.48 1.46 2.44
CA PRO A 130 7.61 0.71 2.98
C PRO A 130 7.33 0.21 4.40
N MET A 131 7.66 -1.04 4.72
CA MET A 131 7.51 -1.60 6.08
C MET A 131 8.25 -0.79 7.13
N VAL A 132 9.38 -0.19 6.77
CA VAL A 132 10.21 0.68 7.63
C VAL A 132 10.48 1.98 6.89
N PRO A 133 9.55 2.95 6.91
CA PRO A 133 9.75 4.23 6.24
C PRO A 133 10.88 5.02 6.91
N THR A 134 11.88 5.42 6.14
CA THR A 134 13.04 6.19 6.62
C THR A 134 13.44 7.23 5.58
N HIS A 135 14.00 8.36 6.06
CA HIS A 135 14.60 9.34 5.15
C HIS A 135 15.73 8.70 4.33
N GLU A 136 15.88 9.13 3.09
CA GLU A 136 16.97 8.70 2.21
C GLU A 136 18.34 9.17 2.72
N TYR A 137 18.39 10.34 3.37
CA TYR A 137 19.59 10.87 3.99
C TYR A 137 19.80 10.36 5.42
N ASP A 138 21.02 10.45 5.94
CA ASP A 138 21.32 10.13 7.33
C ASP A 138 20.70 11.18 8.27
N CYS A 139 19.56 10.84 8.84
CA CYS A 139 18.78 11.72 9.72
C CYS A 139 19.15 11.60 11.20
N ILE A 140 20.08 10.72 11.59
CA ILE A 140 20.56 10.61 12.98
C ILE A 140 21.98 11.13 13.06
N LYS A 141 22.12 12.42 13.33
CA LYS A 141 23.44 13.03 13.53
C LYS A 141 24.06 12.73 14.89
N GLU A 142 23.28 12.30 15.87
CA GLU A 142 23.73 12.18 17.27
C GLU A 142 24.28 10.80 17.64
N ILE A 143 23.91 9.72 16.97
CA ILE A 143 24.45 8.37 17.28
C ILE A 143 25.95 8.29 17.04
N ASN A 144 26.49 9.03 16.08
CA ASN A 144 27.92 9.11 15.83
C ASN A 144 28.72 9.79 16.96
N GLN A 145 28.08 10.49 17.90
CA GLN A 145 28.77 11.04 19.09
C GLN A 145 29.00 9.99 20.17
N TYR A 146 28.12 8.99 20.29
CA TYR A 146 28.30 7.91 21.26
C TYR A 146 29.41 6.92 20.87
N GLU A 147 29.63 6.72 19.56
CA GLU A 147 30.77 5.90 19.09
C GLU A 147 32.12 6.56 19.34
N LYS A 148 32.19 7.91 19.37
CA LYS A 148 33.44 8.67 19.67
C LYS A 148 33.78 8.77 21.15
N VAL A 149 32.82 8.54 22.05
CA VAL A 149 33.01 8.49 23.51
C VAL A 149 33.33 7.08 23.98
N GLY A 150 33.69 6.18 23.10
CA GLY A 150 34.05 4.78 23.35
C GLY A 150 35.30 4.60 24.18
N GLY A 151 35.24 5.04 25.44
CA GLY A 151 36.00 4.38 26.51
C GLY A 151 35.50 2.95 26.59
N LYS A 152 36.43 1.98 26.65
CA LYS A 152 36.18 0.53 26.74
C LYS A 152 35.12 0.17 27.78
N SER A 153 33.84 0.39 27.51
CA SER A 153 32.78 -0.13 28.35
C SER A 153 32.72 -1.63 28.10
N LYS A 154 32.98 -2.43 29.11
CA LYS A 154 32.86 -3.88 29.06
C LYS A 154 31.40 -4.15 28.66
N SER A 155 31.21 -4.74 27.47
CA SER A 155 29.90 -5.14 27.00
C SER A 155 29.15 -5.88 28.12
N PRO A 156 27.89 -5.53 28.43
CA PRO A 156 27.08 -6.27 29.39
C PRO A 156 27.00 -7.76 29.09
N PHE A 157 27.20 -8.12 27.82
CA PHE A 157 27.20 -9.49 27.33
C PHE A 157 28.56 -10.19 27.38
N ALA A 158 29.61 -9.54 27.90
CA ALA A 158 30.93 -10.16 28.00
C ALA A 158 30.91 -11.43 28.87
N ILE A 159 29.93 -11.57 29.77
CA ILE A 159 29.72 -12.75 30.60
C ILE A 159 29.35 -13.97 29.79
N LEU A 160 28.63 -13.80 28.64
CA LEU A 160 28.19 -14.91 27.77
C LEU A 160 29.37 -15.60 27.06
N LYS A 161 30.53 -14.94 26.94
CA LYS A 161 31.74 -15.57 26.38
C LYS A 161 32.33 -16.69 27.27
N LYS A 162 31.89 -16.80 28.52
CA LYS A 162 32.30 -17.85 29.47
C LYS A 162 31.40 -19.07 29.48
N LEU A 163 30.28 -19.03 28.75
CA LEU A 163 29.36 -20.16 28.57
C LEU A 163 29.75 -20.98 27.34
N LYS A 164 30.93 -21.63 27.42
CA LYS A 164 31.38 -22.68 26.51
C LYS A 164 31.55 -23.96 27.25
#